data_80644a12ff9f9e43378d2cc2ada4589e
#
_entry.id   80644a12ff9f9e43378d2cc2ada4589e
#
_cell.length_a   1.000
_cell.length_b   1.000
_cell.length_c   1.000
_cell.angle_alpha   90.00
_cell.angle_beta   90.00
_cell.angle_gamma   90.00
#
_symmetry.space_group_name_H-M   'P 1'
#
loop_
_entity.id
_entity.type
_entity.pdbx_description
1 polymer ?
#
loop_
_entity_poly.entity_id
_entity_poly.type
_entity_poly.pdbx_seq_one_letter_code
_entity_poly.pdbx_strand_id
1 'polypeptide(L)'
;SEYGAAIWCDPHRWLPEAARVLRAGGRLVILGNSDLTMLCVPEDDSSPAGDRLLRPQFGMNRFEWPGDPAVEFHIPHGEMIRLLRLCGFEIEDLIEIQAPADAAENRFPYVDLDWAGQWPAEEAWIVSRR
;
A
#
# COMPACT_ATOMS: atom_id res chain seq x y z
N SER A 1 -7.57 -6.02 5.68
CA SER A 1 -6.58 -6.68 4.81
C SER A 1 -5.19 -6.26 5.26
N GLU A 2 -4.37 -7.21 5.65
CA GLU A 2 -2.95 -7.04 5.84
C GLU A 2 -2.29 -7.63 4.59
N TYR A 3 -1.75 -6.77 3.73
CA TYR A 3 -1.37 -7.13 2.37
C TYR A 3 -2.51 -7.85 1.62
N GLY A 4 -2.46 -9.12 1.37
CA GLY A 4 -3.59 -9.92 0.85
C GLY A 4 -4.30 -9.27 -0.34
N ALA A 5 -5.64 -9.16 -0.28
CA ALA A 5 -6.44 -8.54 -1.34
C ALA A 5 -6.02 -7.08 -1.62
N ALA A 6 -5.48 -6.38 -0.62
CA ALA A 6 -5.09 -4.99 -0.77
C ALA A 6 -4.01 -4.78 -1.84
N ILE A 7 -3.11 -5.76 -2.01
CA ILE A 7 -2.04 -5.68 -3.00
C ILE A 7 -2.16 -6.69 -4.14
N TRP A 8 -2.81 -7.85 -3.93
CA TRP A 8 -2.89 -8.90 -4.97
C TRP A 8 -4.20 -8.91 -5.75
N CYS A 9 -5.08 -7.96 -5.48
CA CYS A 9 -6.29 -7.75 -6.29
C CYS A 9 -6.39 -6.30 -6.73
N ASP A 10 -6.81 -6.10 -7.97
CA ASP A 10 -7.08 -4.76 -8.49
C ASP A 10 -8.07 -4.01 -7.56
N PRO A 11 -7.68 -2.86 -6.99
CA PRO A 11 -8.51 -2.10 -6.07
C PRO A 11 -9.84 -1.66 -6.68
N HIS A 12 -9.89 -1.43 -7.99
CA HIS A 12 -11.12 -1.10 -8.70
C HIS A 12 -12.12 -2.26 -8.73
N ARG A 13 -11.68 -3.48 -8.43
CA ARG A 13 -12.53 -4.67 -8.39
C ARG A 13 -12.86 -5.11 -6.97
N TRP A 14 -11.89 -5.11 -6.05
CA TRP A 14 -12.14 -5.64 -4.72
C TRP A 14 -12.77 -4.62 -3.76
N LEU A 15 -12.49 -3.30 -3.89
CA LEU A 15 -13.08 -2.28 -3.02
C LEU A 15 -14.60 -2.16 -3.15
N PRO A 16 -15.21 -2.20 -4.36
CA PRO A 16 -16.66 -2.29 -4.50
C PRO A 16 -17.25 -3.53 -3.81
N GLU A 17 -16.55 -4.66 -3.87
CA GLU A 17 -16.99 -5.90 -3.23
C GLU A 17 -16.86 -5.83 -1.69
N ALA A 18 -15.79 -5.24 -1.19
CA ALA A 18 -15.65 -4.96 0.24
C ALA A 18 -16.79 -4.07 0.75
N ALA A 19 -17.15 -3.03 -0.01
CA ALA A 19 -18.29 -2.17 0.32
C ALA A 19 -19.61 -2.94 0.31
N ARG A 20 -19.79 -3.89 -0.62
CA ARG A 20 -21.00 -4.70 -0.74
C ARG A 20 -21.20 -5.61 0.48
N VAL A 21 -20.13 -6.21 0.99
CA VAL A 21 -20.22 -7.21 2.09
C VAL A 21 -20.21 -6.57 3.48
N LEU A 22 -19.68 -5.36 3.61
CA LEU A 22 -19.70 -4.64 4.88
C LEU A 22 -21.09 -4.05 5.16
N ARG A 23 -21.54 -4.15 6.41
CA ARG A 23 -22.73 -3.41 6.88
C ARG A 23 -22.42 -1.91 6.95
N ALA A 24 -23.46 -1.07 6.94
CA ALA A 24 -23.33 0.36 7.22
C ALA A 24 -22.65 0.57 8.59
N GLY A 25 -21.71 1.49 8.67
CA GLY A 25 -20.84 1.72 9.83
C GLY A 25 -19.76 0.65 10.04
N GLY A 26 -19.68 -0.38 9.19
CA GLY A 26 -18.60 -1.37 9.24
C GLY A 26 -17.27 -0.77 8.83
N ARG A 27 -16.19 -1.15 9.50
CA ARG A 27 -14.82 -0.69 9.22
C ARG A 27 -14.09 -1.64 8.29
N LEU A 28 -13.26 -1.06 7.42
CA LEU A 28 -12.23 -1.74 6.64
C LEU A 28 -10.89 -1.13 7.02
N VAL A 29 -9.93 -1.97 7.38
CA VAL A 29 -8.53 -1.58 7.60
C VAL A 29 -7.69 -2.26 6.53
N ILE A 30 -6.86 -1.47 5.85
CA ILE A 30 -6.01 -1.91 4.74
C ILE A 30 -4.58 -1.56 5.12
N LEU A 31 -3.73 -2.56 5.29
CA LEU A 31 -2.29 -2.41 5.52
C LEU A 31 -1.54 -2.91 4.28
N GLY A 32 -0.62 -2.13 3.80
CA GLY A 32 0.24 -2.47 2.66
C GLY A 32 1.47 -1.57 2.58
N ASN A 33 2.23 -1.73 1.51
CA ASN A 33 3.35 -0.84 1.23
C ASN A 33 2.87 0.59 1.00
N SER A 34 3.64 1.56 1.45
CA SER A 34 3.36 2.96 1.14
C SER A 34 3.62 3.30 -0.33
N ASP A 35 2.98 4.36 -0.82
CA ASP A 35 3.28 4.93 -2.14
C ASP A 35 4.77 5.19 -2.31
N LEU A 36 5.43 5.71 -1.27
CA LEU A 36 6.84 6.07 -1.33
C LEU A 36 7.74 4.84 -1.49
N THR A 37 7.46 3.75 -0.78
CA THR A 37 8.17 2.48 -0.97
C THR A 37 8.04 2.02 -2.42
N MET A 38 6.82 2.02 -2.96
CA MET A 38 6.58 1.56 -4.32
C MET A 38 7.22 2.45 -5.38
N LEU A 39 7.46 3.73 -5.09
CA LEU A 39 8.18 4.64 -5.98
C LEU A 39 9.70 4.46 -5.93
N CYS A 40 10.24 3.96 -4.80
CA CYS A 40 11.68 3.88 -4.54
C CYS A 40 12.28 2.48 -4.65
N VAL A 41 11.47 1.41 -4.59
CA VAL A 41 11.96 0.03 -4.71
C VAL A 41 12.31 -0.29 -6.17
N PRO A 42 13.49 -0.88 -6.46
CA PRO A 42 13.86 -1.30 -7.81
C PRO A 42 12.97 -2.42 -8.35
N GLU A 43 12.71 -2.40 -9.66
CA GLU A 43 11.90 -3.44 -10.33
C GLU A 43 12.60 -4.78 -10.45
N ASP A 44 13.92 -4.78 -10.43
CA ASP A 44 14.76 -5.99 -10.59
C ASP A 44 15.08 -6.67 -9.26
N ASP A 45 14.51 -6.18 -8.15
CA ASP A 45 14.72 -6.69 -6.78
C ASP A 45 16.23 -6.71 -6.39
N SER A 46 17.04 -5.86 -7.03
CA SER A 46 18.50 -5.84 -6.88
C SER A 46 18.96 -5.24 -5.55
N SER A 47 18.12 -4.43 -4.92
CA SER A 47 18.42 -3.76 -3.64
C SER A 47 17.15 -3.28 -2.94
N PRO A 48 17.22 -2.97 -1.64
CA PRO A 48 16.14 -2.25 -0.95
C PRO A 48 15.82 -0.91 -1.59
N ALA A 49 14.66 -0.35 -1.24
CA ALA A 49 14.26 1.00 -1.61
C ALA A 49 15.33 2.01 -1.20
N GLY A 50 15.68 2.90 -2.11
CA GLY A 50 16.67 3.95 -1.91
C GLY A 50 16.03 5.34 -1.80
N ASP A 51 16.85 6.37 -1.99
CA ASP A 51 16.47 7.79 -1.89
C ASP A 51 16.04 8.42 -3.24
N ARG A 52 15.73 7.58 -4.24
CA ARG A 52 15.37 8.01 -5.59
C ARG A 52 14.01 7.48 -6.00
N LEU A 53 13.24 8.33 -6.66
CA LEU A 53 12.04 7.91 -7.37
C LEU A 53 12.45 7.20 -8.67
N LEU A 54 12.09 5.93 -8.79
CA LEU A 54 12.51 5.07 -9.91
C LEU A 54 11.42 4.94 -10.99
N ARG A 55 10.22 5.42 -10.70
CA ARG A 55 9.08 5.38 -11.63
C ARG A 55 8.15 6.57 -11.46
N PRO A 56 7.33 6.92 -12.47
CA PRO A 56 6.32 7.95 -12.33
C PRO A 56 5.20 7.48 -11.38
N GLN A 57 4.72 8.39 -10.53
CA GLN A 57 3.57 8.13 -9.67
C GLN A 57 2.25 8.13 -10.47
N PHE A 58 2.12 9.01 -11.46
CA PHE A 58 0.92 9.05 -12.29
C PHE A 58 0.83 7.82 -13.17
N GLY A 59 -0.29 7.08 -13.06
CA GLY A 59 -0.52 5.82 -13.74
C GLY A 59 0.08 4.60 -13.03
N MET A 60 0.67 4.77 -11.84
CA MET A 60 1.08 3.65 -11.00
C MET A 60 -0.15 2.81 -10.66
N ASN A 61 -0.10 1.53 -10.95
CA ASN A 61 -1.22 0.62 -10.71
C ASN A 61 -0.74 -0.83 -10.56
N ARG A 62 -0.18 -1.42 -11.61
CA ARG A 62 0.14 -2.84 -11.69
C ARG A 62 1.66 -3.06 -11.68
N PHE A 63 2.10 -4.00 -10.85
CA PHE A 63 3.50 -4.39 -10.69
C PHE A 63 3.67 -5.87 -10.96
N GLU A 64 4.73 -6.22 -11.67
CA GLU A 64 5.18 -7.58 -11.92
C GLU A 64 6.67 -7.66 -11.54
N TRP A 65 7.02 -8.61 -10.69
CA TRP A 65 8.38 -8.75 -10.21
C TRP A 65 9.10 -9.87 -10.95
N PRO A 66 10.37 -9.70 -11.33
CA PRO A 66 11.15 -10.74 -12.01
C PRO A 66 11.21 -12.02 -11.19
N GLY A 67 10.81 -13.13 -11.82
CA GLY A 67 10.85 -14.46 -11.16
C GLY A 67 9.68 -14.75 -10.21
N ASP A 68 8.78 -13.80 -9.97
CA ASP A 68 7.54 -14.00 -9.22
C ASP A 68 6.34 -14.02 -10.19
N PRO A 69 5.51 -15.06 -10.19
CA PRO A 69 4.28 -15.08 -10.99
C PRO A 69 3.18 -14.20 -10.43
N ALA A 70 3.31 -13.65 -9.23
CA ALA A 70 2.33 -12.77 -8.62
C ALA A 70 2.29 -11.41 -9.30
N VAL A 71 1.11 -10.81 -9.28
CA VAL A 71 0.86 -9.44 -9.73
C VAL A 71 0.38 -8.64 -8.52
N GLU A 72 1.03 -7.52 -8.29
CA GLU A 72 0.65 -6.58 -7.24
C GLU A 72 -0.03 -5.34 -7.82
N PHE A 73 -0.86 -4.70 -7.01
CA PHE A 73 -1.56 -3.49 -7.37
C PHE A 73 -1.36 -2.42 -6.30
N HIS A 74 -0.79 -1.29 -6.71
CA HIS A 74 -0.57 -0.13 -5.86
C HIS A 74 -0.99 1.11 -6.63
N ILE A 75 -1.99 1.83 -6.13
CA ILE A 75 -2.50 3.06 -6.73
C ILE A 75 -2.16 4.27 -5.86
N PRO A 76 -1.84 5.43 -6.45
CA PRO A 76 -1.49 6.62 -5.69
C PRO A 76 -2.59 7.06 -4.71
N HIS A 77 -2.20 7.69 -3.58
CA HIS A 77 -3.13 8.16 -2.55
C HIS A 77 -4.31 8.95 -3.12
N GLY A 78 -4.07 9.85 -4.06
CA GLY A 78 -5.15 10.64 -4.67
C GLY A 78 -6.16 9.80 -5.44
N GLU A 79 -5.73 8.68 -6.02
CA GLU A 79 -6.60 7.72 -6.70
C GLU A 79 -7.34 6.84 -5.67
N MET A 80 -6.64 6.34 -4.66
CA MET A 80 -7.21 5.57 -3.56
C MET A 80 -8.32 6.36 -2.85
N ILE A 81 -8.09 7.64 -2.53
CA ILE A 81 -9.08 8.52 -1.91
C ILE A 81 -10.35 8.62 -2.78
N ARG A 82 -10.18 8.85 -4.09
CA ARG A 82 -11.32 8.96 -5.00
C ARG A 82 -12.10 7.65 -5.09
N LEU A 83 -11.38 6.53 -5.20
CA LEU A 83 -11.97 5.21 -5.33
C LEU A 83 -12.71 4.78 -4.05
N LEU A 84 -12.13 4.98 -2.87
CA LEU A 84 -12.79 4.72 -1.59
C LEU A 84 -14.09 5.49 -1.46
N ARG A 85 -14.07 6.80 -1.78
CA ARG A 85 -15.29 7.64 -1.75
C ARG A 85 -16.34 7.19 -2.75
N LEU A 86 -15.92 6.80 -3.96
CA LEU A 86 -16.82 6.28 -5.00
C LEU A 86 -17.49 4.98 -4.55
N CYS A 87 -16.76 4.12 -3.82
CA CYS A 87 -17.30 2.88 -3.24
C CYS A 87 -18.17 3.11 -1.99
N GLY A 88 -18.36 4.37 -1.55
CA GLY A 88 -19.20 4.70 -0.41
C GLY A 88 -18.49 4.58 0.95
N PHE A 89 -17.16 4.60 0.96
CA PHE A 89 -16.40 4.68 2.20
C PHE A 89 -16.16 6.13 2.63
N GLU A 90 -16.09 6.34 3.93
CA GLU A 90 -15.54 7.50 4.60
C GLU A 90 -14.14 7.17 5.10
N ILE A 91 -13.17 8.02 4.81
CA ILE A 91 -11.79 7.84 5.24
C ILE A 91 -11.69 8.43 6.64
N GLU A 92 -11.40 7.57 7.62
CA GLU A 92 -11.22 7.97 9.01
C GLU A 92 -9.77 8.39 9.27
N ASP A 93 -8.80 7.62 8.71
CA ASP A 93 -7.38 7.90 8.89
C ASP A 93 -6.52 7.27 7.78
N LEU A 94 -5.32 7.83 7.61
CA LEU A 94 -4.20 7.22 6.89
C LEU A 94 -2.98 7.30 7.81
N ILE A 95 -2.53 6.15 8.30
CA ILE A 95 -1.38 6.05 9.18
C ILE A 95 -0.17 5.64 8.36
N GLU A 96 0.80 6.54 8.25
CA GLU A 96 2.13 6.24 7.70
C GLU A 96 2.98 5.60 8.81
N ILE A 97 3.50 4.40 8.54
CA ILE A 97 4.17 3.59 9.57
C ILE A 97 5.67 3.79 9.49
N GLN A 98 6.25 4.25 10.61
CA GLN A 98 7.68 4.41 10.81
C GLN A 98 8.25 3.20 11.55
N ALA A 99 9.42 2.71 11.14
CA ALA A 99 10.12 1.69 11.90
C ALA A 99 10.50 2.21 13.30
N PRO A 100 10.30 1.40 14.37
CA PRO A 100 10.73 1.78 15.72
C PRO A 100 12.24 2.04 15.79
N ALA A 101 12.65 3.02 16.59
CA ALA A 101 14.06 3.39 16.73
C ALA A 101 14.94 2.28 17.34
N ASP A 102 14.33 1.34 18.04
CA ASP A 102 14.97 0.18 18.68
C ASP A 102 14.77 -1.11 17.87
N ALA A 103 14.26 -1.03 16.64
CA ALA A 103 14.14 -2.19 15.77
C ALA A 103 15.53 -2.77 15.49
N ALA A 104 15.71 -4.05 15.82
CA ALA A 104 16.99 -4.75 15.68
C ALA A 104 17.06 -5.63 14.42
N GLU A 105 15.91 -5.97 13.85
CA GLU A 105 15.81 -6.88 12.72
C GLU A 105 14.88 -6.31 11.64
N ASN A 106 15.28 -6.46 10.39
CA ASN A 106 14.44 -6.20 9.24
C ASN A 106 13.81 -7.50 8.75
N ARG A 107 12.49 -7.52 8.67
CA ARG A 107 11.74 -8.70 8.23
C ARG A 107 11.62 -8.80 6.71
N PHE A 108 11.74 -7.68 6.02
CA PHE A 108 11.48 -7.58 4.59
C PHE A 108 12.70 -7.04 3.85
N PRO A 109 13.20 -7.73 2.81
CA PRO A 109 14.42 -7.37 2.12
C PRO A 109 14.29 -6.11 1.25
N TYR A 110 13.10 -5.68 0.90
CA TYR A 110 12.85 -4.55 0.00
C TYR A 110 12.94 -3.16 0.67
N VAL A 111 13.09 -3.12 2.00
CA VAL A 111 13.32 -1.89 2.77
C VAL A 111 14.36 -2.18 3.84
N ASP A 112 15.30 -1.29 4.09
CA ASP A 112 16.15 -1.37 5.27
C ASP A 112 15.64 -0.53 6.46
N LEU A 113 16.15 -0.79 7.67
CA LEU A 113 15.69 -0.11 8.88
C LEU A 113 16.01 1.37 8.89
N ASP A 114 17.16 1.76 8.33
CA ASP A 114 17.56 3.17 8.27
C ASP A 114 16.61 3.96 7.37
N TRP A 115 16.22 3.36 6.25
CA TRP A 115 15.24 3.94 5.35
C TRP A 115 13.85 4.01 6.01
N ALA A 116 13.37 2.89 6.58
CA ALA A 116 12.08 2.80 7.23
C ALA A 116 11.98 3.65 8.52
N GLY A 117 13.10 4.03 9.11
CA GLY A 117 13.19 4.99 10.21
C GLY A 117 12.98 6.45 9.79
N GLN A 118 13.20 6.76 8.51
CA GLN A 118 13.09 8.12 7.96
C GLN A 118 11.85 8.31 7.07
N TRP A 119 11.40 7.24 6.42
CA TRP A 119 10.34 7.25 5.43
C TRP A 119 9.30 6.16 5.75
N PRO A 120 8.02 6.37 5.44
CA PRO A 120 7.02 5.34 5.65
C PRO A 120 7.27 4.15 4.72
N ALA A 121 7.58 2.99 5.29
CA ALA A 121 7.70 1.74 4.53
C ALA A 121 6.32 1.13 4.24
N GLU A 122 5.43 1.27 5.19
CA GLU A 122 4.06 0.75 5.15
C GLU A 122 3.07 1.85 5.51
N GLU A 123 1.83 1.64 5.14
CA GLU A 123 0.73 2.51 5.51
C GLU A 123 -0.55 1.73 5.81
N ALA A 124 -1.35 2.28 6.71
CA ALA A 124 -2.65 1.72 7.05
C ALA A 124 -3.78 2.71 6.77
N TRP A 125 -4.68 2.33 5.87
CA TRP A 125 -5.92 3.06 5.64
C TRP A 125 -7.00 2.56 6.59
N ILE A 126 -7.67 3.47 7.27
CA ILE A 126 -8.81 3.18 8.13
C ILE A 126 -10.03 3.86 7.54
N VAL A 127 -10.99 3.06 7.11
CA VAL A 127 -12.18 3.56 6.44
C VAL A 127 -13.44 2.91 7.00
N SER A 128 -14.55 3.62 6.98
CA SER A 128 -15.86 3.10 7.37
C SER A 128 -16.86 3.19 6.22
N ARG A 129 -17.74 2.21 6.13
CA ARG A 129 -18.83 2.23 5.15
C ARG A 129 -19.94 3.19 5.59
N ARG A 130 -20.32 4.11 4.74
CA ARG A 130 -21.50 4.98 4.91
C ARG A 130 -22.81 4.20 4.88
#